data_254e509a620fba41d5cd6f9572770165
#
_entry.id   254e509a620fba41d5cd6f9572770165
#
_cell.length_a   1.000
_cell.length_b   1.000
_cell.length_c   1.000
_cell.angle_alpha   90.00
_cell.angle_beta   90.00
_cell.angle_gamma   90.00
#
_symmetry.space_group_name_H-M   'P 1'
#
loop_
_entity.id
_entity.type
_entity.pdbx_description
1 polymer ?
#
loop_
_entity_poly.entity_id
_entity_poly.type
_entity_poly.pdbx_seq_one_letter_code
_entity_poly.pdbx_strand_id
1 'polypeptide(L)'
;VKWSGGEHNITIIGKEMDELYLEMVKGLSVYPEVCVAQHDLKIVYTPIHGSGIMLVPDALKKLGFDNVHVVEEQSKPDGNFPTVIYPNPEETETMSIGLKKAQELNADILLGTDPDADRVGIGVKNNKGEWILMNGNQTALLAFNYMIEARKVKGIAQPNDMVIKTIVTTNMIDEIAKANQVNCYNVLT
;
A
#
# COMPACT_ATOMS: atom_id res chain seq x y z
N VAL A 1 17.51 11.23 -27.39
CA VAL A 1 16.04 11.30 -27.55
C VAL A 1 15.73 12.51 -28.40
N LYS A 2 14.97 12.30 -29.49
CA LYS A 2 14.44 13.41 -30.29
C LYS A 2 13.09 13.80 -29.70
N TRP A 3 12.94 15.04 -29.29
CA TRP A 3 11.72 15.56 -28.67
C TRP A 3 10.72 16.17 -29.69
N SER A 4 11.05 16.18 -30.96
CA SER A 4 10.18 16.67 -32.04
C SER A 4 10.34 15.84 -33.31
N GLY A 5 9.30 15.75 -34.11
CA GLY A 5 9.28 15.02 -35.39
C GLY A 5 9.15 13.49 -35.28
N GLY A 6 8.83 12.98 -34.08
CA GLY A 6 8.60 11.55 -33.82
C GLY A 6 7.25 11.26 -33.18
N GLU A 7 6.35 12.23 -33.11
CA GLU A 7 5.09 12.17 -32.38
C GLU A 7 4.17 11.04 -32.90
N HIS A 8 4.25 10.73 -34.20
CA HIS A 8 3.51 9.63 -34.82
C HIS A 8 3.92 8.21 -34.31
N ASN A 9 5.09 8.11 -33.63
CA ASN A 9 5.55 6.87 -33.01
C ASN A 9 5.18 6.78 -31.52
N ILE A 10 4.47 7.80 -31.00
CA ILE A 10 4.07 7.85 -29.59
C ILE A 10 2.61 7.42 -29.49
N THR A 11 2.36 6.37 -28.75
CA THR A 11 1.01 5.95 -28.38
C THR A 11 0.81 6.22 -26.90
N ILE A 12 -0.18 7.05 -26.58
CA ILE A 12 -0.55 7.28 -25.18
C ILE A 12 -1.45 6.12 -24.74
N ILE A 13 -0.95 5.34 -23.80
CA ILE A 13 -1.75 4.34 -23.10
C ILE A 13 -2.55 5.05 -21.99
N GLY A 14 -3.87 4.89 -21.99
CA GLY A 14 -4.77 5.58 -21.07
C GLY A 14 -5.58 4.62 -20.23
N LYS A 15 -6.80 5.00 -19.92
CA LYS A 15 -7.72 4.28 -19.02
C LYS A 15 -7.91 2.80 -19.33
N GLU A 16 -7.83 2.39 -20.59
CA GLU A 16 -7.94 0.97 -20.96
C GLU A 16 -6.82 0.14 -20.30
N MET A 17 -5.59 0.68 -20.29
CA MET A 17 -4.46 0.01 -19.64
C MET A 17 -4.60 0.06 -18.12
N ASP A 18 -5.06 1.18 -17.57
CA ASP A 18 -5.32 1.32 -16.12
C ASP A 18 -6.34 0.26 -15.67
N GLU A 19 -7.42 0.08 -16.42
CA GLU A 19 -8.44 -0.93 -16.14
C GLU A 19 -7.88 -2.36 -16.13
N LEU A 20 -7.07 -2.71 -17.13
CA LEU A 20 -6.42 -4.04 -17.20
C LEU A 20 -5.48 -4.26 -15.99
N TYR A 21 -4.69 -3.23 -15.64
CA TYR A 21 -3.82 -3.29 -14.47
C TYR A 21 -4.60 -3.44 -13.16
N LEU A 22 -5.66 -2.65 -12.98
CA LEU A 22 -6.50 -2.70 -11.77
C LEU A 22 -7.24 -4.04 -11.64
N GLU A 23 -7.71 -4.64 -12.74
CA GLU A 23 -8.30 -5.98 -12.69
C GLU A 23 -7.25 -7.04 -12.31
N MET A 24 -6.04 -6.93 -12.82
CA MET A 24 -4.93 -7.81 -12.40
C MET A 24 -4.64 -7.67 -10.91
N VAL A 25 -4.52 -6.45 -10.39
CA VAL A 25 -4.29 -6.17 -8.96
C VAL A 25 -5.43 -6.74 -8.10
N LYS A 26 -6.69 -6.53 -8.51
CA LYS A 26 -7.86 -7.10 -7.82
C LYS A 26 -7.79 -8.63 -7.73
N GLY A 27 -7.32 -9.27 -8.80
CA GLY A 27 -7.15 -10.73 -8.85
C GLY A 27 -6.10 -11.29 -7.88
N LEU A 28 -5.23 -10.45 -7.32
CA LEU A 28 -4.25 -10.85 -6.31
C LEU A 28 -4.83 -10.93 -4.89
N SER A 29 -6.03 -10.39 -4.66
CA SER A 29 -6.69 -10.45 -3.35
C SER A 29 -7.03 -11.91 -2.99
N VAL A 30 -6.57 -12.36 -1.82
CA VAL A 30 -6.84 -13.71 -1.31
C VAL A 30 -8.26 -13.83 -0.75
N TYR A 31 -8.77 -12.74 -0.17
CA TYR A 31 -10.12 -12.68 0.41
C TYR A 31 -10.92 -11.49 -0.12
N PRO A 32 -11.26 -11.46 -1.43
CA PRO A 32 -12.03 -10.35 -2.01
C PRO A 32 -13.40 -10.17 -1.36
N GLU A 33 -13.99 -11.25 -0.88
CA GLU A 33 -15.27 -11.24 -0.15
C GLU A 33 -15.18 -10.48 1.18
N VAL A 34 -14.04 -10.50 1.84
CA VAL A 34 -13.81 -9.73 3.09
C VAL A 34 -13.70 -8.24 2.79
N CYS A 35 -13.04 -7.87 1.70
CA CYS A 35 -12.97 -6.47 1.27
C CYS A 35 -14.38 -5.92 1.02
N VAL A 36 -15.21 -6.66 0.29
CA VAL A 36 -16.61 -6.27 0.03
C VAL A 36 -17.44 -6.21 1.33
N ALA A 37 -17.25 -7.16 2.24
CA ALA A 37 -17.95 -7.15 3.54
C ALA A 37 -17.56 -5.97 4.44
N GLN A 38 -16.38 -5.40 4.22
CA GLN A 38 -15.86 -4.22 4.95
C GLN A 38 -15.87 -2.96 4.07
N HIS A 39 -16.81 -2.87 3.14
CA HIS A 39 -16.90 -1.78 2.15
C HIS A 39 -16.96 -0.38 2.78
N ASP A 40 -17.51 -0.26 3.97
CA ASP A 40 -17.69 0.98 4.73
C ASP A 40 -16.49 1.37 5.60
N LEU A 41 -15.41 0.52 5.61
CA LEU A 41 -14.17 0.85 6.31
C LEU A 41 -13.69 2.24 5.89
N LYS A 42 -13.56 3.14 6.87
CA LYS A 42 -13.22 4.52 6.60
C LYS A 42 -11.71 4.68 6.45
N ILE A 43 -11.28 4.83 5.21
CA ILE A 43 -9.89 4.92 4.81
C ILE A 43 -9.55 6.37 4.48
N VAL A 44 -8.53 6.93 5.13
CA VAL A 44 -7.89 8.17 4.66
C VAL A 44 -6.66 7.78 3.87
N TYR A 45 -6.48 8.38 2.69
CA TYR A 45 -5.35 8.13 1.81
C TYR A 45 -4.64 9.41 1.42
N THR A 46 -3.31 9.40 1.50
CA THR A 46 -2.45 10.45 0.96
C THR A 46 -1.43 9.90 -0.02
N PRO A 47 -1.34 10.47 -1.23
CA PRO A 47 -0.29 10.14 -2.20
C PRO A 47 1.02 10.92 -1.96
N ILE A 48 1.07 11.80 -0.97
CA ILE A 48 2.24 12.67 -0.66
C ILE A 48 2.76 13.36 -1.94
N HIS A 49 1.86 14.03 -2.67
CA HIS A 49 2.14 14.68 -3.96
C HIS A 49 2.68 13.75 -5.07
N GLY A 50 2.50 12.44 -4.92
CA GLY A 50 3.04 11.42 -5.82
C GLY A 50 2.05 10.87 -6.83
N SER A 51 2.53 9.91 -7.62
CA SER A 51 1.77 9.25 -8.70
C SER A 51 0.69 8.30 -8.21
N GLY A 52 0.74 7.88 -6.95
CA GLY A 52 -0.24 6.96 -6.36
C GLY A 52 -1.68 7.45 -6.45
N ILE A 53 -1.90 8.78 -6.53
CA ILE A 53 -3.24 9.35 -6.74
C ILE A 53 -3.95 8.82 -7.98
N MET A 54 -3.20 8.42 -8.99
CA MET A 54 -3.76 8.00 -10.28
C MET A 54 -4.46 6.64 -10.20
N LEU A 55 -3.98 5.72 -9.36
CA LEU A 55 -4.46 4.33 -9.35
C LEU A 55 -4.91 3.83 -7.97
N VAL A 56 -4.32 4.31 -6.87
CA VAL A 56 -4.62 3.75 -5.53
C VAL A 56 -6.08 3.95 -5.12
N PRO A 57 -6.70 5.13 -5.29
CA PRO A 57 -8.13 5.28 -4.96
C PRO A 57 -9.03 4.36 -5.79
N ASP A 58 -8.74 4.22 -7.09
CA ASP A 58 -9.50 3.35 -7.97
C ASP A 58 -9.28 1.87 -7.65
N ALA A 59 -8.07 1.48 -7.25
CA ALA A 59 -7.78 0.13 -6.77
C ALA A 59 -8.57 -0.22 -5.51
N LEU A 60 -8.59 0.67 -4.52
CA LEU A 60 -9.37 0.49 -3.29
C LEU A 60 -10.86 0.36 -3.60
N LYS A 61 -11.40 1.21 -4.48
CA LYS A 61 -12.79 1.14 -4.91
C LYS A 61 -13.10 -0.18 -5.64
N LYS A 62 -12.22 -0.65 -6.53
CA LYS A 62 -12.38 -1.93 -7.23
C LYS A 62 -12.32 -3.13 -6.29
N LEU A 63 -11.57 -3.03 -5.19
CA LEU A 63 -11.55 -4.03 -4.13
C LEU A 63 -12.83 -4.03 -3.29
N GLY A 64 -13.66 -3.00 -3.40
CA GLY A 64 -14.96 -2.90 -2.73
C GLY A 64 -15.03 -1.88 -1.59
N PHE A 65 -13.99 -1.07 -1.37
CA PHE A 65 -14.02 -0.02 -0.34
C PHE A 65 -14.66 1.24 -0.89
N ASP A 66 -15.82 1.62 -0.34
CA ASP A 66 -16.60 2.77 -0.81
C ASP A 66 -16.32 4.06 0.01
N ASN A 67 -15.67 3.93 1.17
CA ASN A 67 -15.48 5.02 2.12
C ASN A 67 -14.01 5.49 2.17
N VAL A 68 -13.50 5.92 1.02
CA VAL A 68 -12.11 6.37 0.85
C VAL A 68 -12.05 7.88 0.74
N HIS A 69 -11.27 8.53 1.59
CA HIS A 69 -11.09 9.98 1.67
C HIS A 69 -9.64 10.36 1.34
N VAL A 70 -9.45 10.98 0.20
CA VAL A 70 -8.12 11.48 -0.20
C VAL A 70 -7.78 12.77 0.55
N VAL A 71 -6.51 12.94 0.92
CA VAL A 71 -5.98 14.18 1.49
C VAL A 71 -5.77 15.18 0.35
N GLU A 72 -6.66 16.17 0.24
CA GLU A 72 -6.71 17.11 -0.88
C GLU A 72 -5.43 17.92 -1.01
N GLU A 73 -4.87 18.37 0.11
CA GLU A 73 -3.65 19.19 0.15
C GLU A 73 -2.44 18.49 -0.44
N GLN A 74 -2.43 17.15 -0.45
CA GLN A 74 -1.35 16.30 -0.95
C GLN A 74 -1.74 15.52 -2.21
N SER A 75 -2.95 15.73 -2.74
CA SER A 75 -3.50 14.94 -3.86
C SER A 75 -2.90 15.29 -5.22
N LYS A 76 -2.44 16.55 -5.38
CA LYS A 76 -1.87 16.99 -6.64
C LYS A 76 -0.41 16.56 -6.74
N PRO A 77 -0.01 15.82 -7.79
CA PRO A 77 1.39 15.53 -8.05
C PRO A 77 2.22 16.80 -8.18
N ASP A 78 3.26 16.95 -7.35
CA ASP A 78 4.14 18.11 -7.36
C ASP A 78 5.55 17.71 -6.89
N GLY A 79 6.53 17.79 -7.78
CA GLY A 79 7.92 17.44 -7.48
C GLY A 79 8.65 18.39 -6.52
N ASN A 80 8.00 19.51 -6.11
CA ASN A 80 8.52 20.39 -5.07
C ASN A 80 8.05 19.99 -3.66
N PHE A 81 7.11 19.06 -3.53
CA PHE A 81 6.58 18.54 -2.26
C PHE A 81 6.22 19.63 -1.25
N PRO A 82 5.32 20.58 -1.59
CA PRO A 82 5.14 21.83 -0.85
C PRO A 82 4.66 21.67 0.59
N THR A 83 4.16 20.49 0.98
CA THR A 83 3.61 20.23 2.32
C THR A 83 4.49 19.35 3.19
N VAL A 84 5.64 18.87 2.67
CA VAL A 84 6.52 17.95 3.39
C VAL A 84 7.98 18.28 3.14
N ILE A 85 8.83 18.05 4.13
CA ILE A 85 10.29 18.26 4.03
C ILE A 85 10.92 17.04 3.35
N TYR A 86 10.48 15.85 3.73
CA TYR A 86 10.98 14.60 3.17
C TYR A 86 9.82 13.64 2.86
N PRO A 87 9.54 13.33 1.57
CA PRO A 87 8.34 12.61 1.17
C PRO A 87 8.44 11.09 1.46
N ASN A 88 8.58 10.73 2.73
CA ASN A 88 8.63 9.35 3.20
C ASN A 88 7.43 9.04 4.11
N PRO A 89 6.56 8.08 3.77
CA PRO A 89 5.36 7.77 4.54
C PRO A 89 5.64 7.13 5.92
N GLU A 90 6.88 6.81 6.26
CA GLU A 90 7.27 6.40 7.61
C GLU A 90 7.52 7.60 8.56
N GLU A 91 7.66 8.82 8.00
CA GLU A 91 7.90 10.03 8.78
C GLU A 91 6.58 10.63 9.31
N THR A 92 6.55 10.90 10.61
CA THR A 92 5.36 11.46 11.27
C THR A 92 4.99 12.83 10.69
N GLU A 93 5.99 13.64 10.36
CA GLU A 93 5.79 14.96 9.75
C GLU A 93 5.05 14.83 8.41
N THR A 94 5.51 13.95 7.55
CA THR A 94 4.93 13.69 6.23
C THR A 94 3.49 13.21 6.29
N MET A 95 3.17 12.38 7.28
CA MET A 95 1.83 11.85 7.49
C MET A 95 0.92 12.76 8.32
N SER A 96 1.41 13.90 8.82
CA SER A 96 0.71 14.75 9.79
C SER A 96 -0.64 15.28 9.28
N ILE A 97 -0.72 15.71 8.01
CA ILE A 97 -1.96 16.20 7.40
C ILE A 97 -2.97 15.05 7.28
N GLY A 98 -2.51 13.88 6.84
CA GLY A 98 -3.34 12.67 6.79
C GLY A 98 -3.84 12.24 8.17
N LEU A 99 -2.96 12.27 9.19
CA LEU A 99 -3.35 11.96 10.58
C LEU A 99 -4.42 12.92 11.09
N LYS A 100 -4.26 14.22 10.84
CA LYS A 100 -5.27 15.23 11.20
C LYS A 100 -6.62 14.92 10.55
N LYS A 101 -6.64 14.68 9.24
CA LYS A 101 -7.85 14.30 8.51
C LYS A 101 -8.47 13.00 9.03
N ALA A 102 -7.63 12.01 9.35
CA ALA A 102 -8.09 10.74 9.91
C ALA A 102 -8.75 10.91 11.30
N GLN A 103 -8.21 11.80 12.13
CA GLN A 103 -8.79 12.17 13.42
C GLN A 103 -10.13 12.89 13.25
N GLU A 104 -10.19 13.89 12.38
CA GLU A 104 -11.41 14.68 12.10
C GLU A 104 -12.57 13.81 11.60
N LEU A 105 -12.28 12.86 10.73
CA LEU A 105 -13.25 11.93 10.16
C LEU A 105 -13.53 10.73 11.06
N ASN A 106 -12.82 10.58 12.17
CA ASN A 106 -12.79 9.35 12.97
C ASN A 106 -12.58 8.12 12.09
N ALA A 107 -11.53 8.16 11.26
CA ALA A 107 -11.21 7.09 10.33
C ALA A 107 -10.72 5.82 11.06
N ASP A 108 -10.78 4.69 10.36
CA ASP A 108 -10.32 3.40 10.86
C ASP A 108 -8.83 3.18 10.54
N ILE A 109 -8.41 3.64 9.35
CA ILE A 109 -7.03 3.49 8.87
C ILE A 109 -6.60 4.71 8.06
N LEU A 110 -5.31 5.05 8.15
CA LEU A 110 -4.63 6.00 7.28
C LEU A 110 -3.61 5.24 6.43
N LEU A 111 -3.64 5.49 5.14
CA LEU A 111 -2.66 4.99 4.18
C LEU A 111 -1.93 6.16 3.54
N GLY A 112 -0.62 6.04 3.38
CA GLY A 112 0.19 6.98 2.63
C GLY A 112 1.14 6.25 1.69
N THR A 113 1.26 6.70 0.44
CA THR A 113 2.30 6.21 -0.48
C THR A 113 3.33 7.29 -0.72
N ASP A 114 4.58 6.90 -0.88
CA ASP A 114 5.61 7.83 -1.33
C ASP A 114 5.40 8.25 -2.80
N PRO A 115 6.21 9.18 -3.35
CA PRO A 115 5.91 9.79 -4.65
C PRO A 115 5.84 8.84 -5.85
N ASP A 116 6.62 7.78 -5.87
CA ASP A 116 6.59 6.74 -6.92
C ASP A 116 5.77 5.50 -6.53
N ALA A 117 5.17 5.53 -5.33
CA ALA A 117 4.24 4.54 -4.81
C ALA A 117 4.83 3.13 -4.65
N ASP A 118 6.13 3.01 -4.41
CA ASP A 118 6.80 1.74 -4.10
C ASP A 118 6.84 1.43 -2.58
N ARG A 119 6.54 2.42 -1.73
CA ARG A 119 6.43 2.29 -0.27
C ARG A 119 5.03 2.69 0.22
N VAL A 120 4.60 2.07 1.32
CA VAL A 120 3.35 2.40 1.98
C VAL A 120 3.57 2.63 3.48
N GLY A 121 3.07 3.74 3.98
CA GLY A 121 2.94 4.03 5.42
C GLY A 121 1.51 3.77 5.87
N ILE A 122 1.37 3.20 7.07
CA ILE A 122 0.08 2.83 7.63
C ILE A 122 -0.08 3.46 9.02
N GLY A 123 -1.14 4.22 9.19
CA GLY A 123 -1.58 4.73 10.50
C GLY A 123 -2.80 3.98 11.01
N VAL A 124 -2.75 3.55 12.26
CA VAL A 124 -3.84 2.83 12.94
C VAL A 124 -4.02 3.33 14.36
N LYS A 125 -5.16 3.04 14.98
CA LYS A 125 -5.38 3.31 16.40
C LYS A 125 -4.87 2.14 17.26
N ASN A 126 -4.14 2.46 18.31
CA ASN A 126 -3.76 1.48 19.34
C ASN A 126 -4.96 1.16 20.27
N ASN A 127 -4.75 0.26 21.25
CA ASN A 127 -5.77 -0.14 22.22
C ASN A 127 -6.27 1.01 23.13
N LYS A 128 -5.58 2.17 23.13
CA LYS A 128 -5.99 3.37 23.85
C LYS A 128 -6.72 4.37 22.96
N GLY A 129 -6.90 4.06 21.68
CA GLY A 129 -7.49 4.95 20.69
C GLY A 129 -6.52 6.01 20.14
N GLU A 130 -5.24 5.93 20.45
CA GLU A 130 -4.21 6.85 19.98
C GLU A 130 -3.72 6.40 18.59
N TRP A 131 -3.57 7.35 17.67
CA TRP A 131 -3.00 7.07 16.36
C TRP A 131 -1.50 6.77 16.46
N ILE A 132 -1.08 5.69 15.84
CA ILE A 132 0.32 5.28 15.69
C ILE A 132 0.63 5.02 14.22
N LEU A 133 1.82 5.37 13.77
CA LEU A 133 2.35 4.95 12.48
C LEU A 133 3.08 3.63 12.66
N MET A 134 2.76 2.68 11.82
CA MET A 134 3.47 1.40 11.76
C MET A 134 4.74 1.57 10.93
N ASN A 135 5.86 1.06 11.43
CA ASN A 135 7.07 1.01 10.62
C ASN A 135 7.03 -0.15 9.61
N GLY A 136 7.92 -0.09 8.59
CA GLY A 136 7.96 -1.08 7.51
C GLY A 136 8.12 -2.52 8.01
N ASN A 137 8.90 -2.77 9.07
CA ASN A 137 9.05 -4.10 9.66
C ASN A 137 7.75 -4.63 10.27
N GLN A 138 7.00 -3.79 10.98
CA GLN A 138 5.70 -4.16 11.55
C GLN A 138 4.69 -4.49 10.44
N THR A 139 4.62 -3.66 9.42
CA THR A 139 3.76 -3.87 8.26
C THR A 139 4.12 -5.16 7.52
N ALA A 140 5.42 -5.38 7.27
CA ALA A 140 5.91 -6.59 6.59
C ALA A 140 5.57 -7.87 7.37
N LEU A 141 5.73 -7.86 8.69
CA LEU A 141 5.38 -9.00 9.55
C LEU A 141 3.89 -9.36 9.45
N LEU A 142 3.01 -8.37 9.56
CA LEU A 142 1.56 -8.58 9.47
C LEU A 142 1.15 -9.08 8.09
N ALA A 143 1.66 -8.44 7.03
CA ALA A 143 1.37 -8.83 5.65
C ALA A 143 1.86 -10.26 5.37
N PHE A 144 3.07 -10.61 5.79
CA PHE A 144 3.64 -11.92 5.56
C PHE A 144 2.85 -13.01 6.33
N ASN A 145 2.57 -12.79 7.61
CA ASN A 145 1.77 -13.73 8.40
C ASN A 145 0.36 -13.91 7.80
N TYR A 146 -0.28 -12.80 7.40
CA TYR A 146 -1.57 -12.86 6.73
C TYR A 146 -1.51 -13.71 5.45
N MET A 147 -0.51 -13.49 4.60
CA MET A 147 -0.38 -14.22 3.34
C MET A 147 -0.19 -15.73 3.55
N ILE A 148 0.63 -16.13 4.53
CA ILE A 148 0.81 -17.55 4.85
C ILE A 148 -0.51 -18.19 5.31
N GLU A 149 -1.15 -17.58 6.31
CA GLU A 149 -2.38 -18.11 6.87
C GLU A 149 -3.51 -18.13 5.84
N ALA A 150 -3.66 -17.06 5.09
CA ALA A 150 -4.68 -16.95 4.04
C ALA A 150 -4.50 -18.03 2.95
N ARG A 151 -3.27 -18.24 2.49
CA ARG A 151 -2.96 -19.27 1.48
C ARG A 151 -3.23 -20.68 1.99
N LYS A 152 -2.92 -20.98 3.26
CA LYS A 152 -3.24 -22.25 3.89
C LYS A 152 -4.75 -22.49 3.97
N VAL A 153 -5.50 -21.52 4.49
CA VAL A 153 -6.96 -21.62 4.64
C VAL A 153 -7.65 -21.81 3.29
N LYS A 154 -7.19 -21.13 2.25
CA LYS A 154 -7.71 -21.28 0.86
C LYS A 154 -7.22 -22.55 0.15
N GLY A 155 -6.32 -23.33 0.76
CA GLY A 155 -5.78 -24.54 0.14
C GLY A 155 -4.90 -24.29 -1.10
N ILE A 156 -4.34 -23.08 -1.22
CA ILE A 156 -3.48 -22.67 -2.35
C ILE A 156 -1.99 -22.59 -1.98
N ALA A 157 -1.64 -22.93 -0.72
CA ALA A 157 -0.26 -23.04 -0.30
C ALA A 157 0.45 -24.19 -1.05
N GLN A 158 1.67 -23.95 -1.52
CA GLN A 158 2.46 -24.92 -2.26
C GLN A 158 3.69 -25.37 -1.45
N PRO A 159 4.18 -26.61 -1.62
CA PRO A 159 5.38 -27.11 -0.91
C PRO A 159 6.65 -26.30 -1.17
N ASN A 160 6.70 -25.58 -2.29
CA ASN A 160 7.82 -24.74 -2.71
C ASN A 160 7.56 -23.22 -2.51
N ASP A 161 6.52 -22.86 -1.77
CA ASP A 161 6.32 -21.47 -1.37
C ASP A 161 7.56 -20.98 -0.61
N MET A 162 8.00 -19.77 -0.93
CA MET A 162 9.17 -19.15 -0.33
C MET A 162 8.93 -17.68 -0.03
N VAL A 163 9.67 -17.16 0.92
CA VAL A 163 9.81 -15.73 1.15
C VAL A 163 11.24 -15.30 0.92
N ILE A 164 11.41 -14.15 0.29
CA ILE A 164 12.69 -13.50 0.10
C ILE A 164 12.65 -12.16 0.80
N LYS A 165 13.61 -11.87 1.65
CA LYS A 165 13.74 -10.60 2.34
C LYS A 165 15.18 -10.09 2.29
N THR A 166 15.36 -8.79 2.47
CA THR A 166 16.70 -8.22 2.62
C THR A 166 17.21 -8.39 4.05
N ILE A 167 18.53 -8.33 4.22
CA ILE A 167 19.17 -8.47 5.53
C ILE A 167 18.79 -7.38 6.52
N VAL A 168 18.26 -6.23 6.05
CA VAL A 168 17.79 -5.13 6.91
C VAL A 168 16.36 -5.34 7.40
N THR A 169 15.66 -6.33 6.87
CA THR A 169 14.31 -6.70 7.31
C THR A 169 14.39 -7.58 8.55
N THR A 170 13.45 -7.42 9.47
CA THR A 170 13.42 -8.12 10.75
C THR A 170 13.57 -9.65 10.63
N ASN A 171 14.36 -10.24 11.53
CA ASN A 171 14.53 -11.70 11.62
C ASN A 171 13.26 -12.44 12.12
N MET A 172 12.26 -11.73 12.61
CA MET A 172 10.97 -12.37 12.94
C MET A 172 10.31 -13.02 11.73
N ILE A 173 10.57 -12.55 10.52
CA ILE A 173 10.09 -13.21 9.29
C ILE A 173 10.68 -14.60 9.15
N ASP A 174 11.96 -14.81 9.50
CA ASP A 174 12.60 -16.13 9.46
C ASP A 174 11.91 -17.10 10.43
N GLU A 175 11.55 -16.63 11.63
CA GLU A 175 10.86 -17.46 12.63
C GLU A 175 9.43 -17.82 12.21
N ILE A 176 8.69 -16.85 11.64
CA ILE A 176 7.36 -17.10 11.08
C ILE A 176 7.44 -18.11 9.92
N ALA A 177 8.38 -17.92 9.00
CA ALA A 177 8.59 -18.82 7.87
C ALA A 177 8.90 -20.25 8.36
N LYS A 178 9.84 -20.40 9.30
CA LYS A 178 10.23 -21.68 9.92
C LYS A 178 9.04 -22.36 10.60
N ALA A 179 8.27 -21.63 11.41
CA ALA A 179 7.09 -22.16 12.08
C ALA A 179 6.02 -22.67 11.10
N ASN A 180 6.01 -22.10 9.90
CA ASN A 180 5.04 -22.43 8.84
C ASN A 180 5.60 -23.34 7.74
N GLN A 181 6.85 -23.82 7.88
CA GLN A 181 7.53 -24.67 6.90
C GLN A 181 7.68 -24.00 5.52
N VAL A 182 7.85 -22.68 5.51
CA VAL A 182 8.11 -21.88 4.31
C VAL A 182 9.61 -21.58 4.24
N ASN A 183 10.21 -21.73 3.06
CA ASN A 183 11.61 -21.38 2.86
C ASN A 183 11.83 -19.87 2.93
N CYS A 184 12.80 -19.41 3.72
CA CYS A 184 13.17 -18.00 3.82
C CYS A 184 14.58 -17.78 3.30
N TYR A 185 14.71 -16.84 2.36
CA TYR A 185 16.02 -16.47 1.77
C TYR A 185 16.34 -15.00 2.12
N ASN A 186 17.53 -14.80 2.68
CA ASN A 186 18.04 -13.48 3.00
C ASN A 186 18.97 -13.03 1.88
N VAL A 187 18.71 -11.86 1.31
CA VAL A 187 19.52 -11.26 0.24
C VAL A 187 20.07 -9.90 0.68
N LEU A 188 21.06 -9.42 -0.06
CA LEU A 188 21.58 -8.05 0.14
C LEU A 188 20.54 -7.02 -0.36
N THR A 189 20.65 -5.81 0.18
CA THR A 189 19.90 -4.63 -0.29
C THR A 189 20.49 -4.05 -1.56
#